data_2e372bb4b8a7d88da49d87629af1c4ae
#
_entry.id   2e372bb4b8a7d88da49d87629af1c4ae
#
_cell.length_a   1.000
_cell.length_b   1.000
_cell.length_c   1.000
_cell.angle_alpha   90.00
_cell.angle_beta   90.00
_cell.angle_gamma   90.00
#
_symmetry.space_group_name_H-M   'P 1'
#
loop_
_entity.id
_entity.type
_entity.pdbx_description
1 polymer ?
#
loop_
_entity_poly.entity_id
_entity_poly.type
_entity_poly.pdbx_seq_one_letter_code
_entity_poly.pdbx_strand_id
1 'polypeptide(L)'
;MTAPAQHDTQVPPALSRPAALRGNCMGAAVLLIVQFGLGMGVNLYVTLPAHQSFLSTVFGSAILAAHAIVALALLGAAIAALVRAIRARRAIAFTSVGLAAILAAAAAGASFAGNQSNGASLAMALATAVAMFCYLAAVFSLR
;
A
#
# COMPACT_ATOMS: atom_id res chain seq x y z
N MET A 1 34.17 46.53 17.24
CA MET A 1 33.65 45.91 15.99
C MET A 1 33.34 44.45 16.32
N THR A 2 32.11 44.13 16.64
CA THR A 2 31.61 42.77 16.93
C THR A 2 31.17 42.13 15.62
N ALA A 3 31.83 41.03 15.25
CA ALA A 3 31.44 40.25 14.07
C ALA A 3 30.00 39.68 14.26
N PRO A 4 29.14 39.70 13.22
CA PRO A 4 27.81 39.11 13.31
C PRO A 4 27.94 37.60 13.44
N ALA A 5 27.20 37.03 14.42
CA ALA A 5 27.06 35.60 14.60
C ALA A 5 26.43 34.99 13.32
N GLN A 6 27.17 34.14 12.63
CA GLN A 6 26.61 33.32 11.54
C GLN A 6 25.62 32.34 12.16
N HIS A 7 24.34 32.56 11.89
CA HIS A 7 23.28 31.57 12.09
C HIS A 7 23.54 30.44 11.08
N ASP A 8 24.25 29.40 11.54
CA ASP A 8 24.34 28.11 10.84
C ASP A 8 22.94 27.53 10.76
N THR A 9 22.26 27.80 9.64
CA THR A 9 21.02 27.07 9.27
C THR A 9 21.45 25.66 8.92
N GLN A 10 21.51 24.79 9.93
CA GLN A 10 21.72 23.35 9.73
C GLN A 10 20.54 22.79 8.95
N VAL A 11 20.75 22.63 7.63
CA VAL A 11 19.83 21.88 6.77
C VAL A 11 19.78 20.44 7.31
N PRO A 12 18.60 19.92 7.66
CA PRO A 12 18.49 18.56 8.18
C PRO A 12 19.18 17.58 7.21
N PRO A 13 20.00 16.65 7.70
CA PRO A 13 20.68 15.70 6.84
C PRO A 13 19.64 14.91 6.03
N ALA A 14 19.78 14.94 4.70
CA ALA A 14 18.94 14.15 3.81
C ALA A 14 19.02 12.69 4.22
N LEU A 15 17.85 12.06 4.46
CA LEU A 15 17.77 10.65 4.83
C LEU A 15 18.59 9.81 3.85
N SER A 16 19.44 8.91 4.38
CA SER A 16 20.19 7.99 3.53
C SER A 16 19.24 7.14 2.69
N ARG A 17 19.64 6.81 1.44
CA ARG A 17 18.80 6.04 0.52
C ARG A 17 18.18 4.77 1.14
N PRO A 18 18.92 3.96 1.94
CA PRO A 18 18.36 2.81 2.64
C PRO A 18 17.30 3.17 3.69
N ALA A 19 17.51 4.25 4.46
CA ALA A 19 16.53 4.68 5.46
C ALA A 19 15.22 5.16 4.83
N ALA A 20 15.30 5.89 3.71
CA ALA A 20 14.12 6.32 2.95
C ALA A 20 13.35 5.12 2.35
N LEU A 21 14.06 4.10 1.84
CA LEU A 21 13.44 2.87 1.34
C LEU A 21 12.75 2.10 2.48
N ARG A 22 13.42 1.94 3.62
CA ARG A 22 12.87 1.27 4.80
C ARG A 22 11.60 1.97 5.30
N GLY A 23 11.62 3.30 5.39
CA GLY A 23 10.43 4.09 5.76
C GLY A 23 9.27 3.87 4.79
N ASN A 24 9.55 3.80 3.48
CA ASN A 24 8.54 3.56 2.47
C ASN A 24 7.94 2.15 2.55
N CYS A 25 8.77 1.12 2.78
CA CYS A 25 8.29 -0.26 2.99
C CYS A 25 7.45 -0.38 4.28
N MET A 26 7.84 0.31 5.35
CA MET A 26 7.05 0.37 6.58
C MET A 26 5.70 1.05 6.34
N GLY A 27 5.68 2.19 5.63
CA GLY A 27 4.45 2.88 5.24
C GLY A 27 3.53 1.98 4.41
N ALA A 28 4.07 1.24 3.43
CA ALA A 28 3.30 0.27 2.66
C ALA A 28 2.72 -0.85 3.54
N ALA A 29 3.48 -1.38 4.51
CA ALA A 29 2.99 -2.38 5.44
C ALA A 29 1.84 -1.84 6.32
N VAL A 30 1.94 -0.61 6.81
CA VAL A 30 0.86 0.03 7.58
C VAL A 30 -0.37 0.23 6.71
N LEU A 31 -0.22 0.73 5.48
CA LEU A 31 -1.34 0.88 4.54
C LEU A 31 -2.01 -0.46 4.22
N LEU A 32 -1.25 -1.56 4.12
CA LEU A 32 -1.80 -2.91 3.93
C LEU A 32 -2.66 -3.36 5.11
N ILE A 33 -2.26 -3.06 6.36
CA ILE A 33 -3.07 -3.35 7.55
C ILE A 33 -4.38 -2.56 7.51
N VAL A 34 -4.33 -1.27 7.20
CA VAL A 34 -5.52 -0.42 7.07
C VAL A 34 -6.41 -0.92 5.94
N GLN A 35 -5.81 -1.25 4.78
CA GLN A 35 -6.51 -1.77 3.61
C GLN A 35 -7.21 -3.10 3.91
N PHE A 36 -6.55 -4.00 4.64
CA PHE A 36 -7.14 -5.26 5.08
C PHE A 36 -8.36 -5.03 6.00
N GLY A 37 -8.23 -4.13 6.98
CA GLY A 37 -9.34 -3.78 7.87
C GLY A 37 -10.54 -3.18 7.12
N LEU A 38 -10.28 -2.24 6.19
CA LEU A 38 -11.32 -1.66 5.34
C LEU A 38 -11.96 -2.72 4.43
N GLY A 39 -11.16 -3.64 3.85
CA GLY A 39 -11.66 -4.74 3.03
C GLY A 39 -12.58 -5.69 3.81
N MET A 40 -12.23 -6.01 5.05
CA MET A 40 -13.10 -6.76 5.96
C MET A 40 -14.40 -6.00 6.26
N GLY A 41 -14.31 -4.68 6.48
CA GLY A 41 -15.48 -3.82 6.66
C GLY A 41 -16.40 -3.82 5.44
N VAL A 42 -15.85 -3.72 4.23
CA VAL A 42 -16.62 -3.84 2.98
C VAL A 42 -17.32 -5.22 2.90
N ASN A 43 -16.58 -6.30 3.15
CA ASN A 43 -17.12 -7.65 3.03
C ASN A 43 -18.24 -7.95 4.04
N LEU A 44 -18.21 -7.33 5.22
CA LEU A 44 -19.18 -7.59 6.29
C LEU A 44 -20.39 -6.65 6.26
N TYR A 45 -20.21 -5.40 5.82
CA TYR A 45 -21.22 -4.35 6.02
C TYR A 45 -21.72 -3.71 4.72
N VAL A 46 -21.09 -3.98 3.57
CA VAL A 46 -21.49 -3.37 2.31
C VAL A 46 -22.15 -4.40 1.40
N THR A 47 -23.44 -4.22 1.12
CA THR A 47 -24.14 -4.99 0.08
C THR A 47 -23.89 -4.32 -1.27
N LEU A 48 -23.29 -5.04 -2.21
CA LEU A 48 -23.01 -4.54 -3.56
C LEU A 48 -24.23 -4.81 -4.46
N PRO A 49 -24.88 -3.75 -5.01
CA PRO A 49 -26.03 -3.92 -5.90
C PRO A 49 -25.60 -4.49 -7.25
N ALA A 50 -26.30 -5.52 -7.75
CA ALA A 50 -25.95 -6.26 -8.96
C ALA A 50 -26.03 -5.46 -10.28
N HIS A 51 -26.64 -4.26 -10.28
CA HIS A 51 -26.96 -3.50 -11.51
C HIS A 51 -26.54 -2.03 -11.47
N GLN A 52 -25.70 -1.63 -10.54
CA GLN A 52 -25.19 -0.25 -10.49
C GLN A 52 -23.81 -0.12 -11.16
N SER A 53 -23.50 1.09 -11.67
CA SER A 53 -22.16 1.38 -12.19
C SER A 53 -21.13 1.30 -11.07
N PHE A 54 -19.90 0.87 -11.40
CA PHE A 54 -18.80 0.77 -10.45
C PHE A 54 -18.60 2.06 -9.63
N LEU A 55 -18.64 3.21 -10.30
CA LEU A 55 -18.46 4.51 -9.64
C LEU A 55 -19.59 4.83 -8.66
N SER A 56 -20.85 4.60 -9.02
CA SER A 56 -21.97 4.85 -8.11
C SER A 56 -21.93 3.93 -6.90
N THR A 57 -21.48 2.70 -7.06
CA THR A 57 -21.30 1.75 -5.95
C THR A 57 -20.17 2.20 -5.01
N VAL A 58 -19.02 2.61 -5.55
CA VAL A 58 -17.88 3.08 -4.75
C VAL A 58 -18.23 4.32 -3.95
N PHE A 59 -18.84 5.33 -4.58
CA PHE A 59 -19.20 6.58 -3.90
C PHE A 59 -20.49 6.50 -3.09
N GLY A 60 -21.28 5.45 -3.25
CA GLY A 60 -22.47 5.19 -2.44
C GLY A 60 -22.20 4.67 -1.02
N SER A 61 -20.97 4.21 -0.74
CA SER A 61 -20.53 3.73 0.57
C SER A 61 -19.23 4.38 1.01
N ALA A 62 -19.24 5.06 2.15
CA ALA A 62 -18.04 5.72 2.69
C ALA A 62 -16.89 4.72 2.96
N ILE A 63 -17.20 3.50 3.42
CA ILE A 63 -16.20 2.43 3.67
C ILE A 63 -15.60 1.97 2.35
N LEU A 64 -16.39 1.76 1.32
CA LEU A 64 -15.90 1.32 0.01
C LEU A 64 -15.09 2.43 -0.67
N ALA A 65 -15.52 3.69 -0.56
CA ALA A 65 -14.75 4.84 -1.05
C ALA A 65 -13.40 4.95 -0.33
N ALA A 66 -13.37 4.83 0.99
CA ALA A 66 -12.14 4.84 1.77
C ALA A 66 -11.22 3.67 1.36
N HIS A 67 -11.77 2.46 1.20
CA HIS A 67 -11.02 1.29 0.72
C HIS A 67 -10.38 1.55 -0.66
N ALA A 68 -11.12 2.12 -1.60
CA ALA A 68 -10.60 2.44 -2.93
C ALA A 68 -9.49 3.51 -2.89
N ILE A 69 -9.66 4.57 -2.08
CA ILE A 69 -8.65 5.63 -1.92
C ILE A 69 -7.36 5.07 -1.31
N VAL A 70 -7.48 4.27 -0.24
CA VAL A 70 -6.32 3.64 0.40
C VAL A 70 -5.64 2.66 -0.54
N ALA A 71 -6.39 1.92 -1.39
CA ALA A 71 -5.83 1.04 -2.41
C ALA A 71 -4.96 1.79 -3.43
N LEU A 72 -5.42 2.96 -3.89
CA LEU A 72 -4.64 3.82 -4.80
C LEU A 72 -3.38 4.38 -4.12
N ALA A 73 -3.49 4.84 -2.88
CA ALA A 73 -2.34 5.30 -2.10
C ALA A 73 -1.32 4.17 -1.87
N LEU A 74 -1.80 2.96 -1.56
CA LEU A 74 -0.98 1.76 -1.40
C LEU A 74 -0.25 1.39 -2.70
N LEU A 75 -0.94 1.44 -3.84
CA LEU A 75 -0.32 1.18 -5.14
C LEU A 75 0.80 2.19 -5.43
N GLY A 76 0.56 3.48 -5.19
CA GLY A 76 1.57 4.52 -5.32
C GLY A 76 2.77 4.30 -4.40
N ALA A 77 2.53 3.93 -3.13
CA ALA A 77 3.59 3.61 -2.17
C ALA A 77 4.39 2.37 -2.60
N ALA A 78 3.73 1.35 -3.14
CA ALA A 78 4.35 0.12 -3.63
C ALA A 78 5.26 0.37 -4.85
N ILE A 79 4.80 1.17 -5.81
CA ILE A 79 5.60 1.59 -6.97
C ILE A 79 6.81 2.41 -6.51
N ALA A 80 6.61 3.37 -5.60
CA ALA A 80 7.69 4.17 -5.05
C ALA A 80 8.72 3.31 -4.29
N ALA A 81 8.26 2.28 -3.54
CA ALA A 81 9.14 1.32 -2.87
C ALA A 81 9.99 0.55 -3.88
N LEU A 82 9.40 0.03 -4.95
CA LEU A 82 10.12 -0.70 -6.00
C LEU A 82 11.14 0.19 -6.71
N VAL A 83 10.76 1.42 -7.10
CA VAL A 83 11.70 2.37 -7.74
C VAL A 83 12.90 2.67 -6.81
N ARG A 84 12.63 2.88 -5.52
CA ARG A 84 13.70 3.12 -4.53
C ARG A 84 14.57 1.87 -4.30
N ALA A 85 13.96 0.68 -4.29
CA ALA A 85 14.67 -0.59 -4.17
C ALA A 85 15.64 -0.82 -5.35
N ILE A 86 15.18 -0.55 -6.58
CA ILE A 86 16.01 -0.63 -7.79
C ILE A 86 17.18 0.37 -7.71
N ARG A 87 16.91 1.63 -7.33
CA ARG A 87 17.95 2.65 -7.19
C ARG A 87 18.96 2.36 -6.07
N ALA A 88 18.52 1.72 -4.99
CA ALA A 88 19.36 1.30 -3.88
C ALA A 88 20.01 -0.08 -4.12
N ARG A 89 19.59 -0.81 -5.14
CA ARG A 89 19.98 -2.21 -5.42
C ARG A 89 19.78 -3.15 -4.22
N ARG A 90 18.73 -2.91 -3.42
CA ARG A 90 18.40 -3.66 -2.21
C ARG A 90 16.92 -3.98 -2.14
N ALA A 91 16.57 -5.14 -1.58
CA ALA A 91 15.19 -5.61 -1.37
C ALA A 91 14.30 -5.66 -2.63
N ILE A 92 14.91 -5.73 -3.84
CA ILE A 92 14.18 -5.68 -5.12
C ILE A 92 13.18 -6.83 -5.20
N ALA A 93 13.61 -8.06 -4.87
CA ALA A 93 12.74 -9.24 -4.93
C ALA A 93 11.50 -9.08 -4.04
N PHE A 94 11.67 -8.63 -2.80
CA PHE A 94 10.55 -8.41 -1.87
C PHE A 94 9.59 -7.32 -2.37
N THR A 95 10.13 -6.20 -2.85
CA THR A 95 9.27 -5.10 -3.34
C THR A 95 8.57 -5.45 -4.65
N SER A 96 9.19 -6.25 -5.54
CA SER A 96 8.57 -6.73 -6.78
C SER A 96 7.44 -7.73 -6.50
N VAL A 97 7.69 -8.73 -5.65
CA VAL A 97 6.68 -9.72 -5.26
C VAL A 97 5.55 -9.03 -4.49
N GLY A 98 5.88 -8.09 -3.58
CA GLY A 98 4.88 -7.30 -2.85
C GLY A 98 3.98 -6.49 -3.78
N LEU A 99 4.53 -5.82 -4.80
CA LEU A 99 3.75 -5.09 -5.80
C LEU A 99 2.88 -6.04 -6.63
N ALA A 100 3.43 -7.17 -7.10
CA ALA A 100 2.66 -8.17 -7.84
C ALA A 100 1.48 -8.72 -7.01
N ALA A 101 1.70 -8.97 -5.72
CA ALA A 101 0.65 -9.40 -4.80
C ALA A 101 -0.43 -8.32 -4.60
N ILE A 102 -0.07 -7.02 -4.51
CA ILE A 102 -1.04 -5.93 -4.46
C ILE A 102 -1.89 -5.88 -5.73
N LEU A 103 -1.28 -6.03 -6.91
CA LEU A 103 -2.01 -6.07 -8.18
C LEU A 103 -2.93 -7.29 -8.26
N ALA A 104 -2.49 -8.45 -7.79
CA ALA A 104 -3.33 -9.65 -7.70
C ALA A 104 -4.51 -9.45 -6.74
N ALA A 105 -4.29 -8.81 -5.57
CA ALA A 105 -5.36 -8.45 -4.63
C ALA A 105 -6.36 -7.49 -5.27
N ALA A 106 -5.90 -6.49 -6.03
CA ALA A 106 -6.77 -5.54 -6.72
C ALA A 106 -7.62 -6.23 -7.81
N ALA A 107 -7.03 -7.13 -8.60
CA ALA A 107 -7.75 -7.92 -9.60
C ALA A 107 -8.79 -8.84 -8.96
N ALA A 108 -8.46 -9.52 -7.85
CA ALA A 108 -9.40 -10.33 -7.08
C ALA A 108 -10.53 -9.47 -6.49
N GLY A 109 -10.22 -8.26 -5.99
CA GLY A 109 -11.21 -7.30 -5.50
C GLY A 109 -12.18 -6.85 -6.59
N ALA A 110 -11.69 -6.56 -7.80
CA ALA A 110 -12.52 -6.23 -8.95
C ALA A 110 -13.44 -7.41 -9.35
N SER A 111 -12.90 -8.64 -9.35
CA SER A 111 -13.68 -9.85 -9.57
C SER A 111 -14.75 -10.06 -8.50
N PHE A 112 -14.42 -9.82 -7.23
CA PHE A 112 -15.38 -9.88 -6.12
C PHE A 112 -16.52 -8.87 -6.30
N ALA A 113 -16.22 -7.64 -6.71
CA ALA A 113 -17.23 -6.61 -6.96
C ALA A 113 -18.22 -7.01 -8.07
N GLY A 114 -17.78 -7.80 -9.04
CA GLY A 114 -18.64 -8.26 -10.15
C GLY A 114 -19.50 -9.48 -9.83
N ASN A 115 -19.00 -10.43 -9.04
CA ASN A 115 -19.66 -11.74 -8.84
C ASN A 115 -19.81 -12.17 -7.38
N GLN A 116 -19.31 -11.40 -6.42
CA GLN A 116 -19.38 -11.62 -4.97
C GLN A 116 -18.96 -13.04 -4.54
N SER A 117 -17.99 -13.64 -5.27
CA SER A 117 -17.57 -15.01 -4.99
C SER A 117 -16.65 -15.10 -3.77
N ASN A 118 -16.88 -16.11 -2.92
CA ASN A 118 -16.02 -16.40 -1.77
C ASN A 118 -14.58 -16.68 -2.19
N GLY A 119 -14.37 -17.27 -3.38
CA GLY A 119 -13.04 -17.53 -3.92
C GLY A 119 -12.26 -16.23 -4.23
N ALA A 120 -12.91 -15.22 -4.79
CA ALA A 120 -12.31 -13.92 -5.05
C ALA A 120 -11.96 -13.19 -3.73
N SER A 121 -12.85 -13.25 -2.72
CA SER A 121 -12.56 -12.71 -1.39
C SER A 121 -11.36 -13.39 -0.72
N LEU A 122 -11.29 -14.71 -0.77
CA LEU A 122 -10.16 -15.47 -0.25
C LEU A 122 -8.85 -15.14 -0.99
N ALA A 123 -8.89 -15.09 -2.33
CA ALA A 123 -7.72 -14.74 -3.14
C ALA A 123 -7.20 -13.33 -2.80
N MET A 124 -8.09 -12.36 -2.62
CA MET A 124 -7.74 -11.00 -2.20
C MET A 124 -7.07 -11.00 -0.82
N ALA A 125 -7.60 -11.74 0.15
CA ALA A 125 -7.03 -11.83 1.50
C ALA A 125 -5.64 -12.47 1.49
N LEU A 126 -5.46 -13.59 0.77
CA LEU A 126 -4.17 -14.27 0.64
C LEU A 126 -3.13 -13.40 -0.05
N ALA A 127 -3.50 -12.74 -1.15
CA ALA A 127 -2.60 -11.83 -1.86
C ALA A 127 -2.17 -10.65 -0.97
N THR A 128 -3.09 -10.09 -0.18
CA THR A 128 -2.78 -9.03 0.80
C THR A 128 -1.81 -9.53 1.87
N ALA A 129 -1.99 -10.75 2.39
CA ALA A 129 -1.09 -11.36 3.38
C ALA A 129 0.32 -11.56 2.80
N VAL A 130 0.43 -12.04 1.54
CA VAL A 130 1.72 -12.16 0.84
C VAL A 130 2.39 -10.80 0.68
N ALA A 131 1.65 -9.77 0.26
CA ALA A 131 2.19 -8.42 0.14
C ALA A 131 2.72 -7.91 1.48
N MET A 132 1.95 -8.08 2.56
CA MET A 132 2.35 -7.67 3.92
C MET A 132 3.64 -8.37 4.36
N PHE A 133 3.73 -9.68 4.17
CA PHE A 133 4.94 -10.44 4.46
C PHE A 133 6.15 -9.90 3.68
N CYS A 134 5.99 -9.63 2.38
CA CYS A 134 7.08 -9.12 1.54
C CYS A 134 7.58 -7.74 2.00
N TYR A 135 6.69 -6.79 2.32
CA TYR A 135 7.11 -5.47 2.81
C TYR A 135 7.74 -5.51 4.19
N LEU A 136 7.25 -6.36 5.10
CA LEU A 136 7.90 -6.58 6.40
C LEU A 136 9.28 -7.22 6.22
N ALA A 137 9.41 -8.26 5.38
CA ALA A 137 10.70 -8.87 5.07
C ALA A 137 11.69 -7.85 4.47
N ALA A 138 11.22 -6.96 3.58
CA ALA A 138 12.02 -5.85 3.07
C ALA A 138 12.52 -4.93 4.18
N VAL A 139 11.65 -4.54 5.13
CA VAL A 139 12.04 -3.69 6.28
C VAL A 139 13.12 -4.36 7.13
N PHE A 140 13.02 -5.67 7.37
CA PHE A 140 14.02 -6.42 8.15
C PHE A 140 15.34 -6.60 7.39
N SER A 141 15.31 -6.78 6.07
CA SER A 141 16.51 -6.92 5.24
C SER A 141 17.29 -5.60 5.06
N LEU A 142 16.70 -4.47 5.45
CA LEU A 142 17.28 -3.12 5.34
C LEU A 142 17.81 -2.59 6.69
N ARG A 143 17.93 -3.44 7.68
CA ARG A 143 18.56 -3.11 8.97
C ARG A 143 20.07 -3.02 8.89
#